data_69a01009ec7f52ec6617fbba6fc8221a
#
_entry.id   69a01009ec7f52ec6617fbba6fc8221a
#
_cell.length_a   1.000
_cell.length_b   1.000
_cell.length_c   1.000
_cell.angle_alpha   90.00
_cell.angle_beta   90.00
_cell.angle_gamma   90.00
#
_symmetry.space_group_name_H-M   'P 1'
#
loop_
_entity.id
_entity.type
_entity.pdbx_description
1 polymer ?
#
loop_
_entity_poly.entity_id
_entity_poly.type
_entity_poly.pdbx_seq_one_letter_code
_entity_poly.pdbx_strand_id
1 'polypeptide(L)'
;APGMEQHISGVILFDETLRQAASDGRGMAKILRAKGVIPGIKVDGGAHPMDGAPDEKLTAGLDGLAERCAEYYALGARFDKWRAVITIGDTLPSAACVQANADALADYARISQDAGLVPIVEPEVMMDGNHSIGRCYKVTEWTLNTVYAALADRGVHLPGTLLKPNMVISANDADDRVGVEEVARKTLRCLKATVPAEVPGVMFLSGGQSEQEATAHLNAMNAIGGGPWELSFSYGRALQQSALYAWGGDSANCTVAQAAFLHRARLNGAARYGRYATEMEAE
;
A
#
# COMPACT_ATOMS: atom_id res chain seq x y z
N ALA A 1 10.20 9.97 15.07
CA ALA A 1 10.80 11.21 14.56
C ALA A 1 9.92 12.40 14.95
N PRO A 2 10.46 13.46 15.56
CA PRO A 2 9.71 14.70 15.81
C PRO A 2 9.31 15.35 14.48
N GLY A 3 8.05 15.80 14.35
CA GLY A 3 7.55 16.44 13.12
C GLY A 3 7.04 15.47 12.05
N MET A 4 7.10 14.15 12.28
CA MET A 4 6.59 13.17 11.31
C MET A 4 5.10 13.37 10.99
N GLU A 5 4.34 13.86 11.94
CA GLU A 5 2.92 14.13 11.83
C GLU A 5 2.55 15.15 10.74
N GLN A 6 3.52 15.94 10.28
CA GLN A 6 3.34 16.90 9.19
C GLN A 6 3.26 16.20 7.81
N HIS A 7 3.77 14.95 7.71
CA HIS A 7 3.89 14.22 6.45
C HIS A 7 3.28 12.82 6.49
N ILE A 8 3.03 12.27 7.68
CA ILE A 8 2.52 10.92 7.88
C ILE A 8 1.13 10.98 8.51
N SER A 9 0.11 10.55 7.75
CA SER A 9 -1.29 10.56 8.20
C SER A 9 -1.62 9.35 9.07
N GLY A 10 -1.01 8.19 8.81
CA GLY A 10 -1.27 6.96 9.53
C GLY A 10 -0.09 5.99 9.50
N VAL A 11 -0.07 5.05 10.42
CA VAL A 11 0.97 4.00 10.51
C VAL A 11 0.31 2.65 10.66
N ILE A 12 0.65 1.71 9.77
CA ILE A 12 0.23 0.31 9.84
C ILE A 12 1.21 -0.44 10.75
N LEU A 13 0.71 -0.89 11.89
CA LEU A 13 1.47 -1.67 12.86
C LEU A 13 1.30 -3.17 12.61
N PHE A 14 2.21 -3.97 13.13
CA PHE A 14 2.01 -5.39 13.36
C PHE A 14 1.29 -5.63 14.69
N ASP A 15 0.65 -6.78 14.87
CA ASP A 15 -0.07 -7.15 16.11
C ASP A 15 0.83 -6.97 17.35
N GLU A 16 2.04 -7.51 17.31
CA GLU A 16 3.01 -7.36 18.38
C GLU A 16 3.25 -5.88 18.71
N THR A 17 3.49 -5.04 17.70
CA THR A 17 3.80 -3.62 17.90
C THR A 17 2.60 -2.83 18.43
N LEU A 18 1.39 -3.16 17.98
CA LEU A 18 0.17 -2.51 18.50
C LEU A 18 -0.02 -2.75 19.99
N ARG A 19 0.39 -3.94 20.47
CA ARG A 19 0.30 -4.35 21.90
C ARG A 19 1.45 -3.84 22.75
N GLN A 20 2.57 -3.41 22.13
CA GLN A 20 3.74 -2.90 22.85
C GLN A 20 3.49 -1.53 23.49
N ALA A 21 4.25 -1.29 24.56
CA ALA A 21 4.40 0.03 25.16
C ALA A 21 5.82 0.56 24.92
N ALA A 22 5.94 1.88 24.83
CA ALA A 22 7.23 2.55 24.83
C ALA A 22 7.89 2.47 26.22
N SER A 23 9.14 2.91 26.31
CA SER A 23 9.91 2.93 27.59
C SER A 23 9.25 3.73 28.72
N ASP A 24 8.36 4.67 28.38
CA ASP A 24 7.57 5.46 29.34
C ASP A 24 6.22 4.81 29.71
N GLY A 25 5.96 3.58 29.27
CA GLY A 25 4.76 2.81 29.56
C GLY A 25 3.54 3.16 28.70
N ARG A 26 3.61 4.13 27.79
CA ARG A 26 2.50 4.46 26.89
C ARG A 26 2.41 3.45 25.74
N GLY A 27 1.21 2.95 25.45
CA GLY A 27 0.95 2.10 24.28
C GLY A 27 1.20 2.83 22.95
N MET A 28 1.68 2.10 21.93
CA MET A 28 2.05 2.67 20.62
C MET A 28 0.89 3.42 19.94
N ALA A 29 -0.32 2.90 19.97
CA ALA A 29 -1.49 3.58 19.42
C ALA A 29 -1.75 4.93 20.10
N LYS A 30 -1.56 5.03 21.43
CA LYS A 30 -1.72 6.26 22.18
C LYS A 30 -0.66 7.31 21.80
N ILE A 31 0.57 6.89 21.58
CA ILE A 31 1.67 7.76 21.13
C ILE A 31 1.39 8.35 19.75
N LEU A 32 0.98 7.52 18.80
CA LEU A 32 0.63 7.96 17.44
C LEU A 32 -0.54 8.95 17.47
N ARG A 33 -1.60 8.62 18.17
CA ARG A 33 -2.79 9.51 18.31
C ARG A 33 -2.45 10.84 18.94
N ALA A 34 -1.57 10.88 19.95
CA ALA A 34 -1.12 12.11 20.58
C ALA A 34 -0.36 13.03 19.61
N LYS A 35 0.20 12.48 18.53
CA LYS A 35 0.82 13.22 17.43
C LYS A 35 -0.15 13.55 16.29
N GLY A 36 -1.44 13.16 16.37
CA GLY A 36 -2.37 13.31 15.26
C GLY A 36 -2.20 12.26 14.15
N VAL A 37 -1.39 11.21 14.38
CA VAL A 37 -1.19 10.11 13.41
C VAL A 37 -2.14 8.97 13.72
N ILE A 38 -2.84 8.47 12.71
CA ILE A 38 -3.87 7.44 12.85
C ILE A 38 -3.20 6.06 12.97
N PRO A 39 -3.44 5.29 14.05
CA PRO A 39 -2.97 3.92 14.14
C PRO A 39 -3.76 2.99 13.23
N GLY A 40 -3.07 2.15 12.50
CA GLY A 40 -3.62 1.07 11.69
C GLY A 40 -2.91 -0.25 11.99
N ILE A 41 -3.43 -1.35 11.43
CA ILE A 41 -2.98 -2.71 11.72
C ILE A 41 -2.95 -3.58 10.46
N LYS A 42 -1.90 -4.39 10.30
CA LYS A 42 -1.85 -5.47 9.32
C LYS A 42 -2.60 -6.69 9.90
N VAL A 43 -3.68 -7.11 9.22
CA VAL A 43 -4.54 -8.19 9.73
C VAL A 43 -4.43 -9.50 8.96
N ASP A 44 -3.82 -9.50 7.77
CA ASP A 44 -3.59 -10.72 7.00
C ASP A 44 -2.56 -11.65 7.64
N GLY A 45 -2.73 -12.96 7.45
CA GLY A 45 -1.84 -14.02 7.92
C GLY A 45 -0.67 -14.34 6.97
N GLY A 46 -0.49 -13.56 5.90
CA GLY A 46 0.51 -13.80 4.87
C GLY A 46 -0.01 -14.60 3.68
N ALA A 47 0.71 -14.52 2.57
CA ALA A 47 0.37 -15.20 1.32
C ALA A 47 1.08 -16.58 1.26
N HIS A 48 0.32 -17.63 1.03
CA HIS A 48 0.77 -19.02 0.97
C HIS A 48 0.49 -19.62 -0.41
N PRO A 49 1.26 -20.62 -0.86
CA PRO A 49 0.97 -21.32 -2.11
C PRO A 49 -0.48 -21.84 -2.14
N MET A 50 -1.11 -21.71 -3.31
CA MET A 50 -2.45 -22.26 -3.52
C MET A 50 -2.39 -23.77 -3.74
N ASP A 51 -3.40 -24.50 -3.24
CA ASP A 51 -3.53 -25.91 -3.49
C ASP A 51 -3.65 -26.20 -4.99
N GLY A 52 -2.77 -27.06 -5.50
CA GLY A 52 -2.70 -27.42 -6.91
C GLY A 52 -2.08 -26.35 -7.84
N ALA A 53 -1.67 -25.20 -7.32
CA ALA A 53 -1.02 -24.11 -8.06
C ALA A 53 0.11 -23.46 -7.23
N PRO A 54 1.24 -24.15 -7.01
CA PRO A 54 2.28 -23.72 -6.06
C PRO A 54 2.97 -22.41 -6.41
N ASP A 55 2.91 -21.99 -7.67
CA ASP A 55 3.48 -20.71 -8.15
C ASP A 55 2.52 -19.52 -7.94
N GLU A 56 1.29 -19.79 -7.53
CA GLU A 56 0.28 -18.79 -7.19
C GLU A 56 0.03 -18.78 -5.68
N LYS A 57 -0.44 -17.65 -5.17
CA LYS A 57 -0.62 -17.48 -3.73
C LYS A 57 -2.02 -17.02 -3.37
N LEU A 58 -2.51 -17.53 -2.24
CA LEU A 58 -3.71 -17.03 -1.58
C LEU A 58 -3.32 -16.54 -0.18
N THR A 59 -3.85 -15.40 0.20
CA THR A 59 -3.57 -14.81 1.52
C THR A 59 -4.51 -15.40 2.56
N ALA A 60 -3.94 -15.90 3.64
CA ALA A 60 -4.66 -16.47 4.79
C ALA A 60 -4.99 -15.40 5.84
N GLY A 61 -5.89 -15.74 6.79
CA GLY A 61 -6.15 -14.95 7.98
C GLY A 61 -7.60 -14.51 8.18
N LEU A 62 -8.56 -15.04 7.41
CA LEU A 62 -9.99 -14.76 7.61
C LEU A 62 -10.56 -15.41 8.87
N ASP A 63 -10.03 -16.55 9.27
CA ASP A 63 -10.48 -17.26 10.48
C ASP A 63 -10.27 -16.41 11.73
N GLY A 64 -11.34 -16.17 12.50
CA GLY A 64 -11.33 -15.34 13.70
C GLY A 64 -11.01 -13.85 13.42
N LEU A 65 -11.15 -13.37 12.17
CA LEU A 65 -10.81 -12.00 11.82
C LEU A 65 -11.76 -11.00 12.48
N ALA A 66 -13.04 -11.31 12.62
CA ALA A 66 -14.02 -10.41 13.22
C ALA A 66 -13.66 -10.07 14.69
N GLU A 67 -13.32 -11.10 15.46
CA GLU A 67 -12.90 -10.94 16.86
C GLU A 67 -11.60 -10.15 16.96
N ARG A 68 -10.62 -10.44 16.09
CA ARG A 68 -9.36 -9.69 16.04
C ARG A 68 -9.57 -8.22 15.65
N CYS A 69 -10.41 -7.94 14.66
CA CYS A 69 -10.72 -6.56 14.27
C CYS A 69 -11.39 -5.77 15.40
N ALA A 70 -12.34 -6.39 16.13
CA ALA A 70 -12.97 -5.78 17.29
C ALA A 70 -11.94 -5.46 18.39
N GLU A 71 -11.02 -6.38 18.67
CA GLU A 71 -9.93 -6.16 19.62
C GLU A 71 -8.98 -5.03 19.17
N TYR A 72 -8.56 -5.02 17.90
CA TYR A 72 -7.69 -3.97 17.37
C TYR A 72 -8.33 -2.58 17.41
N TYR A 73 -9.65 -2.51 17.13
CA TYR A 73 -10.38 -1.28 17.30
C TYR A 73 -10.37 -0.79 18.75
N ALA A 74 -10.57 -1.71 19.70
CA ALA A 74 -10.52 -1.40 21.16
C ALA A 74 -9.11 -0.95 21.59
N LEU A 75 -8.03 -1.52 21.01
CA LEU A 75 -6.65 -1.11 21.22
C LEU A 75 -6.29 0.24 20.59
N GLY A 76 -7.18 0.79 19.76
CA GLY A 76 -7.04 2.14 19.19
C GLY A 76 -6.75 2.20 17.70
N ALA A 77 -6.67 1.08 16.98
CA ALA A 77 -6.63 1.07 15.52
C ALA A 77 -7.92 1.69 14.93
N ARG A 78 -7.79 2.35 13.77
CA ARG A 78 -8.91 2.95 13.04
C ARG A 78 -8.98 2.53 11.58
N PHE A 79 -7.94 1.90 11.09
CA PHE A 79 -7.88 1.28 9.77
C PHE A 79 -7.03 0.01 9.83
N ASP A 80 -7.21 -0.83 8.86
CA ASP A 80 -6.45 -2.06 8.72
C ASP A 80 -6.02 -2.30 7.28
N LYS A 81 -5.21 -3.33 7.06
CA LYS A 81 -4.66 -3.64 5.75
C LYS A 81 -4.57 -5.15 5.53
N TRP A 82 -4.98 -5.59 4.34
CA TRP A 82 -4.84 -6.95 3.85
C TRP A 82 -4.21 -6.95 2.47
N ARG A 83 -3.13 -7.72 2.30
CA ARG A 83 -2.39 -7.84 1.04
C ARG A 83 -2.69 -9.16 0.35
N ALA A 84 -3.17 -9.10 -0.89
CA ALA A 84 -3.14 -10.20 -1.84
C ALA A 84 -1.94 -10.04 -2.79
N VAL A 85 -1.42 -11.16 -3.29
CA VAL A 85 -0.22 -11.20 -4.14
C VAL A 85 -0.56 -11.92 -5.43
N ILE A 86 -0.43 -11.22 -6.56
CA ILE A 86 -0.71 -11.73 -7.90
C ILE A 86 0.59 -11.74 -8.71
N THR A 87 1.06 -12.93 -9.04
CA THR A 87 2.29 -13.13 -9.83
C THR A 87 1.98 -13.05 -11.33
N ILE A 88 2.82 -12.37 -12.11
CA ILE A 88 2.79 -12.39 -13.57
C ILE A 88 3.81 -13.40 -14.08
N GLY A 89 3.37 -14.25 -14.99
CA GLY A 89 4.19 -15.22 -15.72
C GLY A 89 3.60 -15.46 -17.11
N ASP A 90 4.15 -16.45 -17.84
CA ASP A 90 3.69 -16.78 -19.19
C ASP A 90 2.21 -17.19 -19.20
N THR A 91 1.82 -18.01 -18.21
CA THR A 91 0.44 -18.50 -18.01
C THR A 91 -0.21 -17.95 -16.74
N LEU A 92 0.48 -17.10 -16.00
CA LEU A 92 0.02 -16.53 -14.73
C LEU A 92 -0.39 -15.06 -14.87
N PRO A 93 -1.34 -14.60 -14.04
CA PRO A 93 -2.12 -15.36 -13.07
C PRO A 93 -3.23 -16.19 -13.74
N SER A 94 -3.68 -17.24 -13.04
CA SER A 94 -4.89 -17.98 -13.39
C SER A 94 -6.15 -17.21 -12.95
N ALA A 95 -7.29 -17.51 -13.60
CA ALA A 95 -8.56 -16.93 -13.18
C ALA A 95 -8.95 -17.35 -11.76
N ALA A 96 -8.60 -18.57 -11.36
CA ALA A 96 -8.87 -19.08 -10.01
C ALA A 96 -8.10 -18.28 -8.95
N CYS A 97 -6.83 -17.95 -9.20
CA CYS A 97 -6.02 -17.15 -8.29
C CYS A 97 -6.57 -15.72 -8.12
N VAL A 98 -6.87 -15.06 -9.25
CA VAL A 98 -7.41 -13.69 -9.20
C VAL A 98 -8.75 -13.66 -8.47
N GLN A 99 -9.66 -14.61 -8.77
CA GLN A 99 -10.96 -14.68 -8.11
C GLN A 99 -10.85 -14.98 -6.62
N ALA A 100 -10.08 -16.00 -6.22
CA ALA A 100 -9.92 -16.37 -4.81
C ALA A 100 -9.34 -15.22 -3.95
N ASN A 101 -8.37 -14.49 -4.49
CA ASN A 101 -7.81 -13.33 -3.81
C ASN A 101 -8.79 -12.15 -3.75
N ALA A 102 -9.59 -11.94 -4.80
CA ALA A 102 -10.63 -10.92 -4.81
C ALA A 102 -11.73 -11.21 -3.77
N ASP A 103 -12.18 -12.47 -3.68
CA ASP A 103 -13.15 -12.91 -2.67
C ASP A 103 -12.61 -12.71 -1.26
N ALA A 104 -11.36 -13.12 -0.99
CA ALA A 104 -10.72 -12.93 0.32
C ALA A 104 -10.59 -11.45 0.70
N LEU A 105 -10.22 -10.57 -0.26
CA LEU A 105 -10.16 -9.13 -0.05
C LEU A 105 -11.53 -8.53 0.26
N ALA A 106 -12.59 -9.03 -0.39
CA ALA A 106 -13.94 -8.54 -0.18
C ALA A 106 -14.51 -8.99 1.17
N ASP A 107 -14.30 -10.26 1.55
CA ASP A 107 -14.69 -10.80 2.85
C ASP A 107 -13.96 -10.05 3.99
N TYR A 108 -12.64 -9.85 3.85
CA TYR A 108 -11.86 -9.03 4.77
C TYR A 108 -12.41 -7.61 4.92
N ALA A 109 -12.65 -6.92 3.78
CA ALA A 109 -13.10 -5.53 3.81
C ALA A 109 -14.47 -5.40 4.49
N ARG A 110 -15.38 -6.34 4.27
CA ARG A 110 -16.70 -6.37 4.94
C ARG A 110 -16.54 -6.55 6.45
N ILE A 111 -15.74 -7.54 6.88
CA ILE A 111 -15.49 -7.81 8.30
C ILE A 111 -14.86 -6.58 8.99
N SER A 112 -13.90 -5.92 8.35
CA SER A 112 -13.26 -4.71 8.87
C SER A 112 -14.24 -3.57 9.08
N GLN A 113 -15.12 -3.32 8.11
CA GLN A 113 -16.15 -2.28 8.22
C GLN A 113 -17.17 -2.58 9.32
N ASP A 114 -17.57 -3.85 9.48
CA ASP A 114 -18.47 -4.27 10.56
C ASP A 114 -17.85 -4.04 11.95
N ALA A 115 -16.52 -4.10 12.06
CA ALA A 115 -15.77 -3.78 13.27
C ALA A 115 -15.47 -2.27 13.43
N GLY A 116 -15.88 -1.40 12.51
CA GLY A 116 -15.64 0.04 12.54
C GLY A 116 -14.24 0.47 12.07
N LEU A 117 -13.50 -0.41 11.37
CA LEU A 117 -12.22 -0.11 10.76
C LEU A 117 -12.40 0.30 9.29
N VAL A 118 -11.49 1.14 8.79
CA VAL A 118 -11.39 1.46 7.36
C VAL A 118 -10.45 0.45 6.70
N PRO A 119 -10.92 -0.44 5.80
CA PRO A 119 -10.06 -1.40 5.14
C PRO A 119 -9.21 -0.74 4.05
N ILE A 120 -7.90 -1.03 4.07
CA ILE A 120 -6.99 -0.81 2.94
C ILE A 120 -6.91 -2.11 2.15
N VAL A 121 -7.55 -2.13 1.00
CA VAL A 121 -7.59 -3.27 0.07
C VAL A 121 -6.34 -3.24 -0.79
N GLU A 122 -5.45 -4.25 -0.64
CA GLU A 122 -4.14 -4.29 -1.31
C GLU A 122 -4.02 -5.47 -2.29
N PRO A 123 -4.56 -5.38 -3.51
CA PRO A 123 -4.37 -6.37 -4.57
C PRO A 123 -3.06 -6.08 -5.33
N GLU A 124 -1.93 -6.54 -4.82
CA GLU A 124 -0.63 -6.27 -5.41
C GLU A 124 -0.34 -7.21 -6.57
N VAL A 125 -0.25 -6.65 -7.78
CA VAL A 125 0.36 -7.31 -8.94
C VAL A 125 1.86 -7.10 -8.87
N MET A 126 2.61 -8.22 -8.79
CA MET A 126 4.04 -8.21 -8.59
C MET A 126 4.79 -7.68 -9.81
N MET A 127 5.88 -6.94 -9.55
CA MET A 127 6.77 -6.44 -10.59
C MET A 127 8.05 -7.27 -10.76
N ASP A 128 8.08 -8.45 -10.13
CA ASP A 128 9.15 -9.42 -10.35
C ASP A 128 9.03 -10.05 -11.73
N GLY A 129 10.18 -10.38 -12.35
CA GLY A 129 10.25 -10.96 -13.68
C GLY A 129 10.56 -9.94 -14.77
N ASN A 130 10.18 -10.26 -16.01
CA ASN A 130 10.57 -9.52 -17.22
C ASN A 130 9.39 -9.03 -18.07
N HIS A 131 8.17 -9.00 -17.50
CA HIS A 131 6.99 -8.58 -18.24
C HIS A 131 7.00 -7.09 -18.60
N SER A 132 6.43 -6.78 -19.77
CA SER A 132 6.27 -5.41 -20.24
C SER A 132 5.22 -4.63 -19.42
N ILE A 133 5.28 -3.31 -19.46
CA ILE A 133 4.24 -2.43 -18.88
C ILE A 133 2.84 -2.73 -19.45
N GLY A 134 2.76 -3.18 -20.72
CA GLY A 134 1.49 -3.57 -21.34
C GLY A 134 0.90 -4.83 -20.70
N ARG A 135 1.72 -5.81 -20.32
CA ARG A 135 1.28 -7.01 -19.59
C ARG A 135 0.84 -6.65 -18.16
N CYS A 136 1.65 -5.84 -17.47
CA CYS A 136 1.29 -5.32 -16.14
C CYS A 136 -0.06 -4.59 -16.17
N TYR A 137 -0.29 -3.71 -17.16
CA TYR A 137 -1.57 -3.03 -17.33
C TYR A 137 -2.75 -4.00 -17.41
N LYS A 138 -2.68 -4.99 -18.29
CA LYS A 138 -3.77 -5.96 -18.50
C LYS A 138 -4.08 -6.76 -17.24
N VAL A 139 -3.05 -7.22 -16.53
CA VAL A 139 -3.23 -8.00 -15.30
C VAL A 139 -3.77 -7.13 -14.17
N THR A 140 -3.26 -5.90 -14.02
CA THR A 140 -3.75 -4.95 -13.01
C THR A 140 -5.21 -4.57 -13.28
N GLU A 141 -5.56 -4.25 -14.54
CA GLU A 141 -6.94 -3.93 -14.94
C GLU A 141 -7.90 -5.09 -14.64
N TRP A 142 -7.52 -6.29 -15.00
CA TRP A 142 -8.33 -7.49 -14.72
C TRP A 142 -8.46 -7.72 -13.21
N THR A 143 -7.36 -7.69 -12.45
CA THR A 143 -7.37 -7.89 -11.00
C THR A 143 -8.27 -6.86 -10.31
N LEU A 144 -8.14 -5.57 -10.63
CA LEU A 144 -8.94 -4.51 -10.03
C LEU A 144 -10.43 -4.65 -10.36
N ASN A 145 -10.77 -4.97 -11.61
CA ASN A 145 -12.17 -5.22 -11.99
C ASN A 145 -12.79 -6.39 -11.20
N THR A 146 -12.04 -7.49 -11.04
CA THR A 146 -12.48 -8.65 -10.25
C THR A 146 -12.65 -8.29 -8.77
N VAL A 147 -11.70 -7.53 -8.20
CA VAL A 147 -11.77 -7.08 -6.79
C VAL A 147 -12.98 -6.18 -6.57
N TYR A 148 -13.23 -5.18 -7.43
CA TYR A 148 -14.38 -4.30 -7.23
C TYR A 148 -15.71 -5.00 -7.45
N ALA A 149 -15.79 -5.99 -8.34
CA ALA A 149 -16.97 -6.86 -8.45
C ALA A 149 -17.21 -7.63 -7.15
N ALA A 150 -16.17 -8.26 -6.57
CA ALA A 150 -16.28 -8.98 -5.32
C ALA A 150 -16.64 -8.07 -4.13
N LEU A 151 -16.08 -6.86 -4.05
CA LEU A 151 -16.44 -5.87 -3.04
C LEU A 151 -17.91 -5.47 -3.12
N ALA A 152 -18.43 -5.26 -4.35
CA ALA A 152 -19.84 -4.96 -4.58
C ALA A 152 -20.76 -6.11 -4.16
N ASP A 153 -20.40 -7.36 -4.52
CA ASP A 153 -21.16 -8.57 -4.16
C ASP A 153 -21.25 -8.77 -2.63
N ARG A 154 -20.25 -8.34 -1.87
CA ARG A 154 -20.23 -8.37 -0.40
C ARG A 154 -20.86 -7.13 0.25
N GLY A 155 -21.36 -6.18 -0.55
CA GLY A 155 -21.97 -4.94 -0.05
C GLY A 155 -20.99 -4.05 0.73
N VAL A 156 -19.70 -4.04 0.34
CA VAL A 156 -18.70 -3.17 0.96
C VAL A 156 -18.99 -1.71 0.63
N HIS A 157 -18.98 -0.85 1.63
CA HIS A 157 -19.18 0.59 1.49
C HIS A 157 -17.91 1.25 0.94
N LEU A 158 -17.84 1.47 -0.38
CA LEU A 158 -16.64 1.98 -1.06
C LEU A 158 -16.12 3.32 -0.54
N PRO A 159 -16.97 4.32 -0.17
CA PRO A 159 -16.47 5.55 0.45
C PRO A 159 -15.75 5.35 1.79
N GLY A 160 -15.93 4.21 2.43
CA GLY A 160 -15.23 3.79 3.65
C GLY A 160 -14.04 2.87 3.40
N THR A 161 -13.42 2.89 2.22
CA THR A 161 -12.26 2.06 1.87
C THR A 161 -11.09 2.89 1.35
N LEU A 162 -9.89 2.31 1.32
CA LEU A 162 -8.76 2.79 0.54
C LEU A 162 -8.24 1.66 -0.35
N LEU A 163 -7.82 2.01 -1.56
CA LEU A 163 -7.13 1.08 -2.45
C LEU A 163 -5.62 1.22 -2.28
N LYS A 164 -4.90 0.10 -2.18
CA LYS A 164 -3.43 0.07 -2.19
C LYS A 164 -2.92 -0.80 -3.33
N PRO A 165 -2.86 -0.28 -4.56
CA PRO A 165 -2.39 -1.02 -5.71
C PRO A 165 -0.89 -0.84 -5.96
N ASN A 166 -0.34 -1.68 -6.85
CA ASN A 166 0.89 -1.39 -7.57
C ASN A 166 0.68 -0.23 -8.56
N MET A 167 1.74 0.43 -8.97
CA MET A 167 1.74 1.23 -10.20
C MET A 167 1.81 0.30 -11.42
N VAL A 168 1.27 0.72 -12.55
CA VAL A 168 1.43 -0.01 -13.83
C VAL A 168 2.82 0.30 -14.37
N ILE A 169 3.71 -0.68 -14.30
CA ILE A 169 5.14 -0.51 -14.56
C ILE A 169 5.70 -1.73 -15.30
N SER A 170 6.82 -1.56 -16.03
CA SER A 170 7.60 -2.68 -16.54
C SER A 170 8.24 -3.45 -15.38
N ALA A 171 8.36 -4.76 -15.49
CA ALA A 171 9.00 -5.60 -14.48
C ALA A 171 10.44 -5.18 -14.19
N ASN A 172 10.97 -5.64 -13.06
CA ASN A 172 12.32 -5.27 -12.61
C ASN A 172 13.42 -5.67 -13.60
N ASP A 173 13.25 -6.83 -14.24
CA ASP A 173 14.23 -7.42 -15.18
C ASP A 173 13.82 -7.22 -16.65
N ALA A 174 12.86 -6.33 -16.93
CA ALA A 174 12.44 -6.05 -18.31
C ALA A 174 13.51 -5.23 -19.06
N ASP A 175 13.82 -5.66 -20.29
CA ASP A 175 14.78 -4.97 -21.16
C ASP A 175 14.27 -3.59 -21.62
N ASP A 176 12.94 -3.41 -21.71
CA ASP A 176 12.25 -2.24 -22.22
C ASP A 176 11.55 -1.41 -21.11
N ARG A 177 12.25 -1.14 -20.02
CA ARG A 177 11.68 -0.30 -18.94
C ARG A 177 11.37 1.09 -19.45
N VAL A 178 10.12 1.48 -19.24
CA VAL A 178 9.61 2.79 -19.68
C VAL A 178 9.90 3.90 -18.67
N GLY A 179 9.89 5.15 -19.12
CA GLY A 179 10.13 6.32 -18.26
C GLY A 179 8.91 6.75 -17.44
N VAL A 180 9.16 7.70 -16.55
CA VAL A 180 8.21 8.21 -15.53
C VAL A 180 6.87 8.63 -16.11
N GLU A 181 6.87 9.37 -17.23
CA GLU A 181 5.62 9.86 -17.83
C GLU A 181 4.72 8.74 -18.35
N GLU A 182 5.31 7.67 -18.94
CA GLU A 182 4.54 6.55 -19.45
C GLU A 182 3.96 5.73 -18.29
N VAL A 183 4.72 5.50 -17.22
CA VAL A 183 4.23 4.86 -15.99
C VAL A 183 3.04 5.65 -15.44
N ALA A 184 3.17 6.97 -15.29
CA ALA A 184 2.12 7.83 -14.76
C ALA A 184 0.84 7.75 -15.63
N ARG A 185 0.98 7.89 -16.95
CA ARG A 185 -0.17 7.83 -17.89
C ARG A 185 -0.85 6.46 -17.88
N LYS A 186 -0.08 5.38 -17.92
CA LYS A 186 -0.61 4.01 -17.92
C LYS A 186 -1.30 3.68 -16.59
N THR A 187 -0.71 4.09 -15.47
CA THR A 187 -1.30 3.89 -14.15
C THR A 187 -2.62 4.65 -14.03
N LEU A 188 -2.65 5.93 -14.35
CA LEU A 188 -3.89 6.72 -14.32
C LEU A 188 -4.96 6.18 -15.27
N ARG A 189 -4.58 5.71 -16.46
CA ARG A 189 -5.51 5.08 -17.40
C ARG A 189 -6.12 3.82 -16.81
N CYS A 190 -5.33 2.97 -16.18
CA CYS A 190 -5.80 1.75 -15.52
C CYS A 190 -6.78 2.08 -14.39
N LEU A 191 -6.39 3.00 -13.49
CA LEU A 191 -7.25 3.40 -12.38
C LEU A 191 -8.58 4.01 -12.85
N LYS A 192 -8.55 4.88 -13.86
CA LYS A 192 -9.78 5.50 -14.43
C LYS A 192 -10.70 4.49 -15.09
N ALA A 193 -10.18 3.36 -15.56
CA ALA A 193 -10.96 2.28 -16.15
C ALA A 193 -11.55 1.31 -15.10
N THR A 194 -11.01 1.27 -13.87
CA THR A 194 -11.31 0.19 -12.93
C THR A 194 -11.77 0.65 -11.55
N VAL A 195 -11.31 1.80 -11.06
CA VAL A 195 -11.57 2.24 -9.67
C VAL A 195 -12.78 3.16 -9.63
N PRO A 196 -13.83 2.80 -8.87
CA PRO A 196 -14.99 3.66 -8.69
C PRO A 196 -14.64 5.03 -8.10
N ALA A 197 -15.35 6.07 -8.54
CA ALA A 197 -15.10 7.45 -8.11
C ALA A 197 -15.41 7.69 -6.63
N GLU A 198 -16.21 6.82 -6.02
CA GLU A 198 -16.57 6.87 -4.59
C GLU A 198 -15.42 6.46 -3.66
N VAL A 199 -14.40 5.77 -4.16
CA VAL A 199 -13.21 5.42 -3.37
C VAL A 199 -12.44 6.70 -3.06
N PRO A 200 -12.22 7.07 -1.79
CA PRO A 200 -11.65 8.39 -1.48
C PRO A 200 -10.15 8.49 -1.80
N GLY A 201 -9.41 7.37 -1.81
CA GLY A 201 -7.97 7.42 -2.02
C GLY A 201 -7.33 6.16 -2.56
N VAL A 202 -6.28 6.37 -3.36
CA VAL A 202 -5.39 5.34 -3.90
C VAL A 202 -4.00 5.56 -3.32
N MET A 203 -3.57 4.64 -2.46
CA MET A 203 -2.34 4.70 -1.69
C MET A 203 -1.35 3.68 -2.22
N PHE A 204 -0.48 4.06 -3.15
CA PHE A 204 0.42 3.13 -3.84
C PHE A 204 1.40 2.43 -2.91
N LEU A 205 1.67 1.16 -3.18
CA LEU A 205 2.85 0.45 -2.68
C LEU A 205 4.11 0.83 -3.50
N SER A 206 5.30 0.50 -3.02
CA SER A 206 6.54 0.75 -3.79
C SER A 206 6.88 -0.35 -4.79
N GLY A 207 6.53 -1.61 -4.49
CA GLY A 207 6.70 -2.76 -5.38
C GLY A 207 8.14 -3.04 -5.83
N GLY A 208 9.16 -2.57 -5.09
CA GLY A 208 10.55 -2.72 -5.48
C GLY A 208 11.17 -1.51 -6.20
N GLN A 209 10.38 -0.49 -6.49
CA GLN A 209 10.91 0.79 -6.98
C GLN A 209 11.84 1.44 -5.93
N SER A 210 12.83 2.19 -6.39
CA SER A 210 13.63 3.04 -5.51
C SER A 210 12.78 4.16 -4.88
N GLU A 211 13.29 4.78 -3.83
CA GLU A 211 12.63 5.93 -3.19
C GLU A 211 12.35 7.05 -4.19
N GLN A 212 13.34 7.41 -4.99
CA GLN A 212 13.27 8.48 -5.98
C GLN A 212 12.32 8.14 -7.12
N GLU A 213 12.41 6.91 -7.65
CA GLU A 213 11.56 6.44 -8.75
C GLU A 213 10.08 6.44 -8.35
N ALA A 214 9.76 5.89 -7.19
CA ALA A 214 8.40 5.90 -6.68
C ALA A 214 7.86 7.32 -6.49
N THR A 215 8.68 8.23 -5.90
CA THR A 215 8.32 9.63 -5.69
C THR A 215 8.08 10.36 -7.01
N ALA A 216 8.94 10.15 -8.01
CA ALA A 216 8.79 10.76 -9.34
C ALA A 216 7.52 10.29 -10.06
N HIS A 217 7.19 8.99 -9.98
CA HIS A 217 5.97 8.45 -10.56
C HIS A 217 4.71 9.04 -9.90
N LEU A 218 4.66 9.10 -8.57
CA LEU A 218 3.52 9.73 -7.87
C LEU A 218 3.39 11.21 -8.25
N ASN A 219 4.52 11.94 -8.28
CA ASN A 219 4.54 13.35 -8.68
C ASN A 219 3.98 13.55 -10.08
N ALA A 220 4.41 12.74 -11.05
CA ALA A 220 3.94 12.84 -12.43
C ALA A 220 2.42 12.57 -12.53
N MET A 221 1.90 11.58 -11.81
CA MET A 221 0.46 11.31 -11.78
C MET A 221 -0.34 12.49 -11.22
N ASN A 222 0.11 13.09 -10.12
CA ASN A 222 -0.56 14.23 -9.51
C ASN A 222 -0.44 15.51 -10.38
N ALA A 223 0.70 15.73 -11.03
CA ALA A 223 0.91 16.86 -11.93
C ALA A 223 0.03 16.80 -13.20
N ILE A 224 -0.25 15.61 -13.71
CA ILE A 224 -1.17 15.40 -14.84
C ILE A 224 -2.64 15.68 -14.44
N GLY A 225 -2.94 15.67 -13.14
CA GLY A 225 -4.30 15.89 -12.64
C GLY A 225 -5.03 14.60 -12.29
N GLY A 226 -4.31 13.62 -11.78
CA GLY A 226 -4.80 12.42 -11.06
C GLY A 226 -6.13 11.82 -11.56
N GLY A 227 -7.08 11.84 -10.67
CA GLY A 227 -8.44 11.34 -10.87
C GLY A 227 -9.38 11.92 -9.79
N PRO A 228 -10.53 11.32 -9.54
CA PRO A 228 -11.43 11.74 -8.47
C PRO A 228 -10.90 11.38 -7.07
N TRP A 229 -9.82 10.58 -7.00
CA TRP A 229 -9.22 10.08 -5.76
C TRP A 229 -8.04 10.92 -5.32
N GLU A 230 -7.76 10.93 -4.03
CA GLU A 230 -6.46 11.36 -3.51
C GLU A 230 -5.39 10.31 -3.83
N LEU A 231 -4.29 10.72 -4.47
CA LEU A 231 -3.18 9.83 -4.78
C LEU A 231 -2.02 10.06 -3.82
N SER A 232 -1.57 9.02 -3.13
CA SER A 232 -0.47 9.07 -2.17
C SER A 232 0.19 7.72 -2.03
N PHE A 233 0.94 7.50 -0.95
CA PHE A 233 1.61 6.25 -0.64
C PHE A 233 1.06 5.56 0.61
N SER A 234 1.11 4.23 0.60
CA SER A 234 1.07 3.38 1.78
C SER A 234 2.21 2.36 1.65
N TYR A 235 3.42 2.70 2.11
CA TYR A 235 4.59 1.87 1.91
C TYR A 235 5.61 2.02 3.04
N GLY A 236 6.46 0.99 3.23
CA GLY A 236 7.50 0.95 4.24
C GLY A 236 8.88 1.11 3.62
N ARG A 237 9.30 0.15 2.78
CA ARG A 237 10.68 0.07 2.27
C ARG A 237 11.17 1.37 1.64
N ALA A 238 10.49 1.88 0.63
CA ALA A 238 10.91 3.11 -0.05
C ALA A 238 10.75 4.39 0.80
N LEU A 239 10.04 4.36 1.93
CA LEU A 239 10.00 5.47 2.88
C LEU A 239 11.15 5.39 3.92
N GLN A 240 11.57 4.19 4.27
CA GLN A 240 12.43 3.93 5.43
C GLN A 240 13.84 3.51 5.05
N GLN A 241 14.12 3.21 3.79
CA GLN A 241 15.40 2.60 3.38
C GLN A 241 16.59 3.49 3.69
N SER A 242 16.56 4.76 3.31
CA SER A 242 17.61 5.73 3.64
C SER A 242 17.77 5.92 5.14
N ALA A 243 16.66 5.94 5.89
CA ALA A 243 16.70 6.01 7.35
C ALA A 243 17.34 4.79 7.99
N LEU A 244 17.03 3.58 7.50
CA LEU A 244 17.61 2.32 7.98
C LEU A 244 19.12 2.26 7.71
N TYR A 245 19.55 2.69 6.54
CA TYR A 245 20.97 2.79 6.19
C TYR A 245 21.69 3.80 7.10
N ALA A 246 21.10 4.98 7.29
CA ALA A 246 21.67 6.00 8.17
C ALA A 246 21.72 5.54 9.64
N TRP A 247 20.76 4.74 10.07
CA TRP A 247 20.76 4.17 11.42
C TRP A 247 21.84 3.10 11.61
N GLY A 248 21.96 2.15 10.67
CA GLY A 248 22.97 1.09 10.72
C GLY A 248 22.88 0.18 11.96
N GLY A 249 21.75 0.21 12.69
CA GLY A 249 21.59 -0.55 13.95
C GLY A 249 22.22 0.12 15.18
N ASP A 250 22.79 1.32 15.06
CA ASP A 250 23.44 2.04 16.17
C ASP A 250 22.54 3.18 16.68
N SER A 251 22.27 3.16 17.97
CA SER A 251 21.49 4.20 18.66
C SER A 251 22.11 5.60 18.58
N ALA A 252 23.45 5.71 18.42
CA ALA A 252 24.14 6.97 18.21
C ALA A 252 23.71 7.68 16.92
N ASN A 253 23.25 6.92 15.91
CA ASN A 253 22.82 7.41 14.62
C ASN A 253 21.31 7.78 14.57
N CYS A 254 20.60 7.71 15.69
CA CYS A 254 19.14 7.94 15.73
C CYS A 254 18.74 9.29 15.14
N THR A 255 19.47 10.37 15.42
CA THR A 255 19.15 11.71 14.91
C THR A 255 19.30 11.79 13.39
N VAL A 256 20.37 11.21 12.84
CA VAL A 256 20.61 11.19 11.38
C VAL A 256 19.55 10.34 10.66
N ALA A 257 19.22 9.18 11.23
CA ALA A 257 18.16 8.32 10.70
C ALA A 257 16.79 9.01 10.69
N GLN A 258 16.46 9.74 11.76
CA GLN A 258 15.22 10.52 11.82
C GLN A 258 15.20 11.65 10.78
N ALA A 259 16.31 12.32 10.55
CA ALA A 259 16.43 13.34 9.52
C ALA A 259 16.22 12.76 8.10
N ALA A 260 16.86 11.63 7.80
CA ALA A 260 16.69 10.92 6.52
C ALA A 260 15.23 10.48 6.29
N PHE A 261 14.57 9.97 7.34
CA PHE A 261 13.14 9.61 7.28
C PHE A 261 12.26 10.82 6.97
N LEU A 262 12.47 11.93 7.68
CA LEU A 262 11.67 13.16 7.49
C LEU A 262 11.91 13.78 6.13
N HIS A 263 13.15 13.75 5.62
CA HIS A 263 13.48 14.21 4.29
C HIS A 263 12.66 13.46 3.24
N ARG A 264 12.69 12.11 3.23
CA ARG A 264 11.89 11.30 2.30
C ARG A 264 10.39 11.55 2.47
N ALA A 265 9.89 11.63 3.70
CA ALA A 265 8.48 11.90 3.96
C ALA A 265 8.04 13.28 3.41
N ARG A 266 8.89 14.30 3.54
CA ARG A 266 8.66 15.64 2.95
C ARG A 266 8.59 15.59 1.42
N LEU A 267 9.52 14.87 0.76
CA LEU A 267 9.54 14.73 -0.69
C LEU A 267 8.29 14.02 -1.22
N ASN A 268 7.85 12.98 -0.51
CA ASN A 268 6.60 12.29 -0.83
C ASN A 268 5.37 13.19 -0.64
N GLY A 269 5.40 14.03 0.38
CA GLY A 269 4.38 15.07 0.58
C GLY A 269 4.36 16.08 -0.57
N ALA A 270 5.52 16.49 -1.10
CA ALA A 270 5.60 17.33 -2.29
C ALA A 270 5.04 16.63 -3.54
N ALA A 271 5.39 15.35 -3.74
CA ALA A 271 4.91 14.55 -4.86
C ALA A 271 3.38 14.33 -4.84
N ARG A 272 2.76 14.23 -3.66
CA ARG A 272 1.31 14.18 -3.52
C ARG A 272 0.61 15.41 -4.12
N TYR A 273 1.28 16.54 -4.19
CA TYR A 273 0.76 17.77 -4.76
C TYR A 273 1.35 18.10 -6.16
N GLY A 274 2.09 17.17 -6.78
CA GLY A 274 2.75 17.39 -8.06
C GLY A 274 3.85 18.47 -8.00
N ARG A 275 4.49 18.65 -6.85
CA ARG A 275 5.48 19.72 -6.57
C ARG A 275 6.89 19.19 -6.29
N TYR A 276 7.10 17.88 -6.41
CA TYR A 276 8.43 17.30 -6.25
C TYR A 276 9.29 17.64 -7.46
N ALA A 277 10.54 17.98 -7.21
CA ALA A 277 11.59 18.15 -8.21
C ALA A 277 12.84 17.39 -7.76
N THR A 278 13.59 16.85 -8.73
CA THR A 278 14.76 15.98 -8.44
C THR A 278 15.85 16.74 -7.63
N GLU A 279 15.95 18.04 -7.81
CA GLU A 279 16.88 18.92 -7.08
C GLU A 279 16.64 18.89 -5.56
N MET A 280 15.41 18.64 -5.14
CA MET A 280 15.04 18.51 -3.72
C MET A 280 15.68 17.32 -3.02
N GLU A 281 16.20 16.34 -3.77
CA GLU A 281 16.92 15.19 -3.21
C GLU A 281 18.26 15.59 -2.58
N ALA A 282 18.83 16.71 -2.99
CA ALA A 282 20.14 17.22 -2.52
C ALA A 282 20.04 18.15 -1.30
N GLU A 283 18.82 18.51 -0.88
CA GLU A 283 18.58 19.38 0.28
C GLU A 283 18.67 18.60 1.60
#